data_ec3e3c8ba4a2233f1357f697c3bda53f
#
_entry.id   ec3e3c8ba4a2233f1357f697c3bda53f
#
_cell.length_a   1.000
_cell.length_b   1.000
_cell.length_c   1.000
_cell.angle_alpha   90.00
_cell.angle_beta   90.00
_cell.angle_gamma   90.00
#
_symmetry.space_group_name_H-M   'P 1'
#
loop_
_entity.id
_entity.type
_entity.pdbx_description
1 polymer ?
#
loop_
_entity_poly.entity_id
_entity_poly.type
_entity_poly.pdbx_seq_one_letter_code
_entity_poly.pdbx_strand_id
1 'polypeptide(L)'
;ELKAYLEKPLEKVPMPSKKTMEETVAKFEADIEKMRARFDEIKVEKQMIFSGFKLQKQAHQESMAARKVLLDARQELTAKRSAALNEFKAVKAQLETIRDQLKNASRIKPSELEERIEKAEMRIETESLSMKEEKELRRQVQQWTSELRTAKVSDGLYEKRAALEEQMKTVRATLDDLKKQLDEVYAK
;
A
#
# COMPACT_ATOMS: atom_id res chain seq x y z
N GLU A 1 41.63 75.04 -17.64
CA GLU A 1 42.17 73.75 -18.07
C GLU A 1 41.76 73.34 -19.51
N LEU A 2 40.55 73.64 -19.98
CA LEU A 2 40.08 73.31 -21.34
C LEU A 2 40.78 74.07 -22.43
N LYS A 3 41.27 75.34 -22.20
CA LYS A 3 42.03 76.10 -23.15
C LYS A 3 43.41 75.52 -23.43
N ALA A 4 44.07 74.94 -22.42
CA ALA A 4 45.38 74.34 -22.57
C ALA A 4 45.34 73.00 -23.36
N TYR A 5 44.20 72.40 -23.55
CA TYR A 5 44.00 71.19 -24.37
C TYR A 5 43.79 71.59 -25.86
N LEU A 6 43.22 72.74 -26.12
CA LEU A 6 42.98 73.24 -27.49
C LEU A 6 44.21 73.86 -28.17
N GLU A 7 45.25 74.15 -27.38
CA GLU A 7 46.52 74.76 -27.92
C GLU A 7 47.61 73.72 -28.20
N LYS A 8 47.35 72.44 -27.90
CA LYS A 8 48.28 71.36 -28.29
C LYS A 8 48.23 71.20 -29.84
N PRO A 9 49.36 71.32 -30.53
CA PRO A 9 49.40 71.13 -31.99
C PRO A 9 48.89 69.68 -32.22
N LEU A 10 47.84 69.54 -33.06
CA LEU A 10 47.40 68.24 -33.49
C LEU A 10 48.60 67.52 -34.13
N GLU A 11 49.11 66.50 -33.43
CA GLU A 11 50.11 65.59 -33.99
C GLU A 11 49.54 65.09 -35.30
N LYS A 12 50.19 65.42 -36.42
CA LYS A 12 49.82 64.90 -37.74
C LYS A 12 50.06 63.38 -37.68
N VAL A 13 49.05 62.61 -37.39
CA VAL A 13 49.13 61.17 -37.52
C VAL A 13 49.50 60.84 -38.96
N PRO A 14 50.66 60.22 -39.18
CA PRO A 14 51.10 59.96 -40.59
C PRO A 14 50.02 59.06 -41.21
N MET A 15 49.45 59.57 -42.33
CA MET A 15 48.46 58.71 -43.05
C MET A 15 49.16 57.47 -43.55
N PRO A 16 48.64 56.23 -43.14
CA PRO A 16 49.24 54.99 -43.60
C PRO A 16 49.21 54.96 -45.17
N SER A 17 50.22 54.31 -45.73
CA SER A 17 50.27 54.17 -47.20
C SER A 17 49.06 53.35 -47.69
N LYS A 18 48.62 53.61 -48.94
CA LYS A 18 47.46 52.87 -49.51
C LYS A 18 47.61 51.36 -49.37
N LYS A 19 48.83 50.86 -49.55
CA LYS A 19 49.17 49.45 -49.40
C LYS A 19 48.97 48.93 -47.98
N THR A 20 49.36 49.70 -46.96
CA THR A 20 49.15 49.29 -45.51
C THR A 20 47.70 49.38 -45.12
N MET A 21 46.88 50.26 -45.73
CA MET A 21 45.45 50.29 -45.53
C MET A 21 44.76 49.05 -46.14
N GLU A 22 45.13 48.65 -47.34
CA GLU A 22 44.60 47.45 -48.03
C GLU A 22 44.94 46.15 -47.23
N GLU A 23 46.18 46.03 -46.72
CA GLU A 23 46.60 44.93 -45.88
C GLU A 23 45.84 44.85 -44.51
N THR A 24 45.55 46.01 -43.91
CA THR A 24 44.79 46.09 -42.68
C THR A 24 43.32 45.76 -42.91
N VAL A 25 42.72 46.22 -44.02
CA VAL A 25 41.34 45.83 -44.38
C VAL A 25 41.24 44.35 -44.65
N ALA A 26 42.16 43.75 -45.40
CA ALA A 26 42.16 42.32 -45.66
C ALA A 26 42.29 41.47 -44.34
N LYS A 27 43.10 41.94 -43.37
CA LYS A 27 43.19 41.30 -42.05
C LYS A 27 41.87 41.39 -41.27
N PHE A 28 41.24 42.56 -41.25
CA PHE A 28 39.94 42.72 -40.60
C PHE A 28 38.83 41.89 -41.26
N GLU A 29 38.82 41.81 -42.60
CA GLU A 29 37.88 40.93 -43.31
C GLU A 29 38.06 39.45 -42.93
N ALA A 30 39.33 38.99 -42.92
CA ALA A 30 39.61 37.60 -42.46
C ALA A 30 39.24 37.36 -41.00
N ASP A 31 39.42 38.31 -40.08
CA ASP A 31 39.02 38.19 -38.69
C ASP A 31 37.51 38.25 -38.49
N ILE A 32 36.81 39.06 -39.32
CA ILE A 32 35.34 39.07 -39.36
C ILE A 32 34.82 37.71 -39.83
N GLU A 33 35.42 37.11 -40.83
CA GLU A 33 35.01 35.77 -41.31
C GLU A 33 35.24 34.68 -40.29
N LYS A 34 36.37 34.70 -39.57
CA LYS A 34 36.63 33.81 -38.45
C LYS A 34 35.63 34.01 -37.29
N MET A 35 35.30 35.26 -36.96
CA MET A 35 34.30 35.53 -35.92
C MET A 35 32.90 35.08 -36.31
N ARG A 36 32.51 35.22 -37.58
CA ARG A 36 31.24 34.70 -38.11
C ARG A 36 31.18 33.17 -38.01
N ALA A 37 32.22 32.45 -38.42
CA ALA A 37 32.30 31.01 -38.30
C ALA A 37 32.14 30.55 -36.84
N ARG A 38 32.87 31.20 -35.92
CA ARG A 38 32.74 30.93 -34.48
C ARG A 38 31.33 31.23 -33.93
N PHE A 39 30.72 32.28 -34.39
CA PHE A 39 29.35 32.64 -34.00
C PHE A 39 28.35 31.57 -34.43
N ASP A 40 28.50 31.04 -35.63
CA ASP A 40 27.63 29.96 -36.14
C ASP A 40 27.87 28.65 -35.39
N GLU A 41 29.13 28.33 -35.06
CA GLU A 41 29.45 27.19 -34.20
C GLU A 41 28.75 27.31 -32.83
N ILE A 42 28.89 28.43 -32.14
CA ILE A 42 28.26 28.71 -30.85
C ILE A 42 26.73 28.65 -30.95
N LYS A 43 26.16 29.09 -32.05
CA LYS A 43 24.71 29.02 -32.27
C LYS A 43 24.22 27.59 -32.40
N VAL A 44 24.95 26.71 -33.06
CA VAL A 44 24.65 25.29 -33.18
C VAL A 44 24.80 24.61 -31.81
N GLU A 45 25.89 24.84 -31.10
CA GLU A 45 26.10 24.30 -29.75
C GLU A 45 24.99 24.74 -28.78
N LYS A 46 24.61 26.00 -28.81
CA LYS A 46 23.49 26.53 -28.04
C LYS A 46 22.18 25.78 -28.34
N GLN A 47 21.89 25.53 -29.61
CA GLN A 47 20.69 24.78 -30.01
C GLN A 47 20.73 23.34 -29.49
N MET A 48 21.88 22.67 -29.59
CA MET A 48 22.06 21.31 -29.07
C MET A 48 21.87 21.26 -27.54
N ILE A 49 22.46 22.21 -26.80
CA ILE A 49 22.30 22.30 -25.35
C ILE A 49 20.83 22.54 -24.97
N PHE A 50 20.14 23.46 -25.65
CA PHE A 50 18.73 23.75 -25.39
C PHE A 50 17.82 22.56 -25.69
N SER A 51 18.06 21.84 -26.78
CA SER A 51 17.30 20.63 -27.13
C SER A 51 17.54 19.50 -26.10
N GLY A 52 18.79 19.29 -25.69
CA GLY A 52 19.16 18.34 -24.63
C GLY A 52 18.50 18.68 -23.30
N PHE A 53 18.53 19.94 -22.90
CA PHE A 53 17.87 20.41 -21.67
C PHE A 53 16.35 20.21 -21.71
N LYS A 54 15.72 20.47 -22.86
CA LYS A 54 14.28 20.24 -23.03
C LYS A 54 13.91 18.76 -22.87
N LEU A 55 14.67 17.87 -23.50
CA LEU A 55 14.49 16.43 -23.38
C LEU A 55 14.69 15.96 -21.93
N GLN A 56 15.75 16.43 -21.27
CA GLN A 56 16.00 16.08 -19.87
C GLN A 56 14.90 16.58 -18.93
N LYS A 57 14.36 17.78 -19.17
CA LYS A 57 13.23 18.32 -18.42
C LYS A 57 11.98 17.49 -18.61
N GLN A 58 11.68 17.05 -19.84
CA GLN A 58 10.56 16.16 -20.12
C GLN A 58 10.71 14.81 -19.42
N ALA A 59 11.87 14.15 -19.55
CA ALA A 59 12.15 12.89 -18.87
C ALA A 59 12.05 13.01 -17.34
N HIS A 60 12.50 14.13 -16.78
CA HIS A 60 12.34 14.39 -15.34
C HIS A 60 10.86 14.54 -14.93
N GLN A 61 10.07 15.27 -15.72
CA GLN A 61 8.62 15.41 -15.46
C GLN A 61 7.89 14.07 -15.53
N GLU A 62 8.20 13.24 -16.52
CA GLU A 62 7.65 11.89 -16.67
C GLU A 62 8.03 10.99 -15.49
N SER A 63 9.30 11.02 -15.08
CA SER A 63 9.78 10.28 -13.90
C SER A 63 9.08 10.73 -12.63
N MET A 64 8.89 12.03 -12.42
CA MET A 64 8.17 12.56 -11.27
C MET A 64 6.70 12.17 -11.27
N ALA A 65 6.04 12.16 -12.44
CA ALA A 65 4.66 11.71 -12.58
C ALA A 65 4.53 10.21 -12.27
N ALA A 66 5.41 9.37 -12.81
CA ALA A 66 5.45 7.94 -12.53
C ALA A 66 5.68 7.66 -11.03
N ARG A 67 6.64 8.37 -10.41
CA ARG A 67 6.88 8.26 -8.97
C ARG A 67 5.66 8.63 -8.14
N LYS A 68 4.93 9.67 -8.53
CA LYS A 68 3.70 10.06 -7.82
C LYS A 68 2.66 8.94 -7.86
N VAL A 69 2.41 8.35 -9.02
CA VAL A 69 1.47 7.23 -9.19
C VAL A 69 1.87 6.04 -8.30
N LEU A 70 3.16 5.70 -8.23
CA LEU A 70 3.64 4.62 -7.36
C LEU A 70 3.48 4.93 -5.87
N LEU A 71 3.69 6.19 -5.46
CA LEU A 71 3.48 6.62 -4.09
C LEU A 71 2.01 6.56 -3.68
N ASP A 72 1.11 7.00 -4.56
CA ASP A 72 -0.34 6.94 -4.32
C ASP A 72 -0.81 5.48 -4.21
N ALA A 73 -0.37 4.61 -5.13
CA ALA A 73 -0.65 3.17 -5.07
C ALA A 73 -0.14 2.52 -3.78
N ARG A 74 1.08 2.87 -3.34
CA ARG A 74 1.64 2.42 -2.07
C ARG A 74 0.81 2.85 -0.87
N GLN A 75 0.34 4.10 -0.85
CA GLN A 75 -0.50 4.61 0.24
C GLN A 75 -1.82 3.85 0.32
N GLU A 76 -2.49 3.63 -0.82
CA GLU A 76 -3.71 2.82 -0.87
C GLU A 76 -3.51 1.39 -0.37
N LEU A 77 -2.48 0.70 -0.85
CA LEU A 77 -2.18 -0.67 -0.44
C LEU A 77 -1.84 -0.75 1.05
N THR A 78 -1.12 0.24 1.59
CA THR A 78 -0.80 0.32 3.01
C THR A 78 -2.07 0.55 3.85
N ALA A 79 -2.99 1.38 3.40
CA ALA A 79 -4.28 1.59 4.06
C ALA A 79 -5.14 0.31 4.06
N LYS A 80 -5.24 -0.37 2.91
CA LYS A 80 -5.95 -1.67 2.80
C LYS A 80 -5.33 -2.72 3.72
N ARG A 81 -3.99 -2.81 3.77
CA ARG A 81 -3.29 -3.73 4.68
C ARG A 81 -3.56 -3.42 6.15
N SER A 82 -3.59 -2.15 6.55
CA SER A 82 -3.87 -1.76 7.93
C SER A 82 -5.31 -2.11 8.33
N ALA A 83 -6.29 -1.93 7.43
CA ALA A 83 -7.68 -2.34 7.64
C ALA A 83 -7.80 -3.86 7.81
N ALA A 84 -7.18 -4.65 6.92
CA ALA A 84 -7.17 -6.11 7.01
C ALA A 84 -6.46 -6.62 8.28
N LEU A 85 -5.40 -5.96 8.75
CA LEU A 85 -4.75 -6.28 10.02
C LEU A 85 -5.66 -6.01 11.24
N ASN A 86 -6.43 -4.93 11.21
CA ASN A 86 -7.40 -4.64 12.26
C ASN A 86 -8.54 -5.67 12.28
N GLU A 87 -9.03 -6.05 11.12
CA GLU A 87 -10.01 -7.13 10.99
C GLU A 87 -9.47 -8.47 11.51
N PHE A 88 -8.25 -8.84 11.15
CA PHE A 88 -7.58 -10.02 11.67
C PHE A 88 -7.48 -10.02 13.19
N LYS A 89 -7.13 -8.90 13.80
CA LYS A 89 -7.07 -8.75 15.26
C LYS A 89 -8.45 -8.90 15.90
N ALA A 90 -9.49 -8.33 15.29
CA ALA A 90 -10.86 -8.43 15.78
C ALA A 90 -11.37 -9.89 15.73
N VAL A 91 -11.19 -10.59 14.62
CA VAL A 91 -11.57 -12.01 14.47
C VAL A 91 -10.78 -12.87 15.46
N LYS A 92 -9.50 -12.62 15.64
CA LYS A 92 -8.67 -13.35 16.62
C LYS A 92 -9.19 -13.15 18.04
N ALA A 93 -9.53 -11.93 18.45
CA ALA A 93 -10.10 -11.66 19.77
C ALA A 93 -11.43 -12.38 19.98
N GLN A 94 -12.31 -12.40 18.96
CA GLN A 94 -13.56 -13.14 19.01
C GLN A 94 -13.32 -14.66 19.15
N LEU A 95 -12.33 -15.22 18.46
CA LEU A 95 -11.96 -16.63 18.61
C LEU A 95 -11.44 -16.95 20.01
N GLU A 96 -10.68 -16.07 20.63
CA GLU A 96 -10.20 -16.24 22.00
C GLU A 96 -11.36 -16.24 22.99
N THR A 97 -12.32 -15.31 22.86
CA THR A 97 -13.52 -15.29 23.72
C THR A 97 -14.37 -16.56 23.58
N ILE A 98 -14.59 -17.03 22.36
CA ILE A 98 -15.31 -18.29 22.12
C ILE A 98 -14.55 -19.50 22.70
N ARG A 99 -13.24 -19.55 22.56
CA ARG A 99 -12.41 -20.61 23.16
C ARG A 99 -12.53 -20.65 24.68
N ASP A 100 -12.55 -19.47 25.31
CA ASP A 100 -12.72 -19.39 26.76
C ASP A 100 -14.11 -19.83 27.20
N GLN A 101 -15.15 -19.48 26.45
CA GLN A 101 -16.53 -19.97 26.69
C GLN A 101 -16.62 -21.50 26.51
N LEU A 102 -15.94 -22.07 25.53
CA LEU A 102 -15.93 -23.50 25.26
C LEU A 102 -15.13 -24.33 26.28
N LYS A 103 -14.20 -23.72 27.04
CA LYS A 103 -13.47 -24.43 28.11
C LYS A 103 -14.41 -25.02 29.17
N ASN A 104 -15.50 -24.31 29.44
CA ASN A 104 -16.50 -24.70 30.46
C ASN A 104 -17.73 -25.37 29.83
N ALA A 105 -17.69 -25.69 28.55
CA ALA A 105 -18.82 -26.27 27.84
C ALA A 105 -18.92 -27.78 28.04
N SER A 106 -20.15 -28.28 28.03
CA SER A 106 -20.41 -29.73 28.07
C SER A 106 -19.78 -30.42 26.85
N ARG A 107 -19.14 -31.55 27.07
CA ARG A 107 -18.56 -32.40 26.01
C ARG A 107 -19.57 -33.40 25.42
N ILE A 108 -20.76 -33.48 25.97
CA ILE A 108 -21.80 -34.42 25.54
C ILE A 108 -22.56 -33.77 24.37
N LYS A 109 -22.76 -34.53 23.31
CA LYS A 109 -23.54 -34.08 22.16
C LYS A 109 -25.01 -33.87 22.51
N PRO A 110 -25.66 -32.79 22.03
CA PRO A 110 -27.08 -32.55 22.28
C PRO A 110 -27.97 -33.74 21.89
N SER A 111 -27.70 -34.39 20.76
CA SER A 111 -28.45 -35.57 20.29
C SER A 111 -28.42 -36.76 21.24
N GLU A 112 -27.25 -37.01 21.87
CA GLU A 112 -27.12 -38.08 22.86
C GLU A 112 -27.93 -37.81 24.14
N LEU A 113 -28.03 -36.56 24.55
CA LEU A 113 -28.86 -36.15 25.68
C LEU A 113 -30.36 -36.21 25.34
N GLU A 114 -30.74 -35.80 24.14
CA GLU A 114 -32.13 -35.93 23.67
C GLU A 114 -32.59 -37.39 23.64
N GLU A 115 -31.78 -38.29 23.09
CA GLU A 115 -32.11 -39.72 23.12
C GLU A 115 -32.22 -40.33 24.54
N ARG A 116 -31.37 -39.87 25.48
CA ARG A 116 -31.43 -40.31 26.87
C ARG A 116 -32.69 -39.81 27.56
N ILE A 117 -33.06 -38.57 27.32
CA ILE A 117 -34.29 -37.98 27.85
C ILE A 117 -35.51 -38.75 27.31
N GLU A 118 -35.60 -38.92 25.99
CA GLU A 118 -36.70 -39.63 25.34
C GLU A 118 -36.85 -41.04 25.83
N LYS A 119 -35.75 -41.81 25.95
CA LYS A 119 -35.77 -43.17 26.53
C LYS A 119 -36.24 -43.18 27.96
N ALA A 120 -35.82 -42.23 28.79
CA ALA A 120 -36.21 -42.16 30.17
C ALA A 120 -37.69 -41.75 30.33
N GLU A 121 -38.17 -40.82 29.55
CA GLU A 121 -39.58 -40.41 29.52
C GLU A 121 -40.47 -41.56 29.05
N MET A 122 -40.10 -42.29 27.98
CA MET A 122 -40.79 -43.46 27.50
C MET A 122 -40.88 -44.57 28.59
N ARG A 123 -39.78 -44.77 29.34
CA ARG A 123 -39.80 -45.74 30.49
C ARG A 123 -40.74 -45.30 31.58
N ILE A 124 -40.82 -44.04 31.92
CA ILE A 124 -41.73 -43.49 32.92
C ILE A 124 -43.20 -43.72 32.49
N GLU A 125 -43.50 -43.61 31.19
CA GLU A 125 -44.84 -43.73 30.65
C GLU A 125 -45.28 -45.20 30.46
N THR A 126 -44.35 -46.09 30.09
CA THR A 126 -44.69 -47.48 29.68
C THR A 126 -44.43 -48.53 30.73
N GLU A 127 -43.51 -48.33 31.66
CA GLU A 127 -43.11 -49.30 32.67
C GLU A 127 -43.81 -49.01 33.98
N SER A 128 -44.28 -50.10 34.68
CA SER A 128 -44.80 -50.01 36.05
C SER A 128 -43.64 -49.86 37.05
N LEU A 129 -43.13 -48.65 37.21
CA LEU A 129 -42.02 -48.32 38.10
C LEU A 129 -42.50 -48.16 39.56
N SER A 130 -41.62 -48.45 40.49
CA SER A 130 -41.89 -48.10 41.90
C SER A 130 -41.81 -46.59 42.10
N MET A 131 -42.51 -46.05 43.10
CA MET A 131 -42.48 -44.61 43.41
C MET A 131 -41.05 -43.99 43.55
N LYS A 132 -40.12 -44.84 44.05
CA LYS A 132 -38.73 -44.43 44.24
C LYS A 132 -37.97 -44.34 42.91
N GLU A 133 -38.19 -45.37 42.08
CA GLU A 133 -37.55 -45.40 40.73
C GLU A 133 -38.08 -44.29 39.82
N GLU A 134 -39.40 -44.07 39.81
CA GLU A 134 -40.00 -42.97 39.05
C GLU A 134 -39.44 -41.58 39.47
N LYS A 135 -39.34 -41.37 40.80
CA LYS A 135 -38.80 -40.12 41.34
C LYS A 135 -37.33 -39.90 40.93
N GLU A 136 -36.52 -40.94 40.94
CA GLU A 136 -35.11 -40.85 40.55
C GLU A 136 -34.97 -40.63 39.04
N LEU A 137 -35.76 -41.31 38.23
CA LEU A 137 -35.75 -41.15 36.79
C LEU A 137 -36.18 -39.72 36.36
N ARG A 138 -37.24 -39.19 37.01
CA ARG A 138 -37.65 -37.79 36.83
C ARG A 138 -36.56 -36.76 37.18
N ARG A 139 -35.82 -37.05 38.25
CA ARG A 139 -34.67 -36.23 38.65
C ARG A 139 -33.55 -36.27 37.60
N GLN A 140 -33.24 -37.43 37.04
CA GLN A 140 -32.26 -37.60 35.97
C GLN A 140 -32.69 -36.87 34.71
N VAL A 141 -33.97 -36.94 34.32
CA VAL A 141 -34.52 -36.20 33.17
C VAL A 141 -34.36 -34.68 33.37
N GLN A 142 -34.65 -34.18 34.58
CA GLN A 142 -34.42 -32.75 34.87
C GLN A 142 -32.95 -32.34 34.75
N GLN A 143 -32.06 -33.20 35.26
CA GLN A 143 -30.61 -32.95 35.13
C GLN A 143 -30.16 -32.96 33.66
N TRP A 144 -30.55 -34.00 32.90
CA TRP A 144 -30.21 -34.07 31.46
C TRP A 144 -30.83 -32.94 30.63
N THR A 145 -32.04 -32.47 30.97
CA THR A 145 -32.65 -31.31 30.33
C THR A 145 -31.84 -30.02 30.59
N SER A 146 -31.31 -29.85 31.79
CA SER A 146 -30.40 -28.77 32.13
C SER A 146 -29.07 -28.87 31.36
N GLU A 147 -28.50 -30.07 31.27
CA GLU A 147 -27.28 -30.34 30.50
C GLU A 147 -27.52 -30.16 29.00
N LEU A 148 -28.69 -30.53 28.47
CA LEU A 148 -29.05 -30.30 27.06
C LEU A 148 -29.09 -28.83 26.69
N ARG A 149 -29.60 -27.96 27.56
CA ARG A 149 -29.60 -26.52 27.33
C ARG A 149 -28.16 -25.97 27.20
N THR A 150 -27.26 -26.41 28.07
CA THR A 150 -25.86 -26.00 28.01
C THR A 150 -25.14 -26.61 26.80
N ALA A 151 -25.46 -27.86 26.41
CA ALA A 151 -24.90 -28.50 25.22
C ALA A 151 -25.34 -27.81 23.91
N LYS A 152 -26.62 -27.41 23.79
CA LYS A 152 -27.11 -26.64 22.64
C LYS A 152 -26.42 -25.28 22.48
N VAL A 153 -26.17 -24.58 23.59
CA VAL A 153 -25.38 -23.33 23.59
C VAL A 153 -23.95 -23.58 23.11
N SER A 154 -23.37 -24.70 23.58
CA SER A 154 -22.00 -25.09 23.16
C SER A 154 -21.91 -25.42 21.70
N ASP A 155 -22.90 -26.10 21.13
CA ASP A 155 -22.95 -26.46 19.70
C ASP A 155 -23.01 -25.22 18.83
N GLY A 156 -23.83 -24.25 19.17
CA GLY A 156 -23.84 -22.93 18.51
C GLY A 156 -22.52 -22.15 18.64
N LEU A 157 -21.75 -22.37 19.72
CA LEU A 157 -20.41 -21.78 19.85
C LEU A 157 -19.37 -22.47 18.94
N TYR A 158 -19.49 -23.80 18.74
CA TYR A 158 -18.63 -24.53 17.79
C TYR A 158 -18.86 -24.09 16.36
N GLU A 159 -20.12 -23.89 15.93
CA GLU A 159 -20.46 -23.36 14.62
C GLU A 159 -19.88 -21.95 14.41
N LYS A 160 -20.07 -21.06 15.38
CA LYS A 160 -19.49 -19.71 15.33
C LYS A 160 -17.97 -19.74 15.26
N ARG A 161 -17.33 -20.64 15.99
CA ARG A 161 -15.89 -20.84 15.95
C ARG A 161 -15.44 -21.26 14.54
N ALA A 162 -16.12 -22.24 13.93
CA ALA A 162 -15.79 -22.69 12.58
C ALA A 162 -15.92 -21.57 11.54
N ALA A 163 -17.00 -20.77 11.63
CA ALA A 163 -17.19 -19.61 10.76
C ALA A 163 -16.07 -18.55 10.93
N LEU A 164 -15.67 -18.26 12.16
CA LEU A 164 -14.58 -17.31 12.42
C LEU A 164 -13.20 -17.85 12.01
N GLU A 165 -12.97 -19.17 12.13
CA GLU A 165 -11.74 -19.79 11.63
C GLU A 165 -11.64 -19.69 10.10
N GLU A 166 -12.76 -19.80 9.38
CA GLU A 166 -12.80 -19.59 7.94
C GLU A 166 -12.59 -18.12 7.57
N GLN A 167 -13.22 -17.19 8.27
CA GLN A 167 -12.95 -15.75 8.10
C GLN A 167 -11.48 -15.42 8.35
N MET A 168 -10.85 -16.01 9.35
CA MET A 168 -9.43 -15.81 9.62
C MET A 168 -8.53 -16.30 8.48
N LYS A 169 -8.91 -17.40 7.80
CA LYS A 169 -8.19 -17.89 6.61
C LYS A 169 -8.32 -16.93 5.44
N THR A 170 -9.53 -16.42 5.18
CA THR A 170 -9.74 -15.45 4.09
C THR A 170 -8.98 -14.15 4.32
N VAL A 171 -9.01 -13.61 5.55
CA VAL A 171 -8.26 -12.40 5.91
C VAL A 171 -6.74 -12.61 5.81
N ARG A 172 -6.23 -13.80 6.15
CA ARG A 172 -4.81 -14.13 5.93
C ARG A 172 -4.45 -14.15 4.45
N ALA A 173 -5.28 -14.77 3.61
CA ALA A 173 -5.05 -14.79 2.17
C ALA A 173 -5.02 -13.37 1.58
N THR A 174 -5.95 -12.49 1.99
CA THR A 174 -5.93 -11.07 1.56
C THR A 174 -4.69 -10.32 2.03
N LEU A 175 -4.19 -10.58 3.24
CA LEU A 175 -2.95 -9.99 3.74
C LEU A 175 -1.72 -10.44 2.94
N ASP A 176 -1.66 -11.71 2.56
CA ASP A 176 -0.58 -12.26 1.74
C ASP A 176 -0.59 -11.68 0.32
N ASP A 177 -1.78 -11.50 -0.27
CA ASP A 177 -1.93 -10.86 -1.58
C ASP A 177 -1.56 -9.38 -1.54
N LEU A 178 -2.00 -8.64 -0.52
CA LEU A 178 -1.61 -7.24 -0.32
C LEU A 178 -0.11 -7.08 -0.10
N LYS A 179 0.52 -8.06 0.56
CA LYS A 179 1.98 -8.07 0.70
C LYS A 179 2.67 -8.23 -0.65
N LYS A 180 2.24 -9.17 -1.49
CA LYS A 180 2.79 -9.36 -2.85
C LYS A 180 2.65 -8.10 -3.70
N GLN A 181 1.46 -7.46 -3.69
CA GLN A 181 1.21 -6.22 -4.42
C GLN A 181 2.12 -5.07 -3.92
N LEU A 182 2.36 -4.98 -2.61
CA LEU A 182 3.31 -4.01 -2.06
C LEU A 182 4.74 -4.30 -2.52
N ASP A 183 5.17 -5.55 -2.49
CA ASP A 183 6.50 -5.95 -2.94
C ASP A 183 6.70 -5.64 -4.45
N GLU A 184 5.67 -5.80 -5.29
CA GLU A 184 5.69 -5.39 -6.70
C GLU A 184 5.81 -3.86 -6.89
N VAL A 185 5.14 -3.08 -6.06
CA VAL A 185 5.25 -1.61 -6.09
C VAL A 185 6.62 -1.14 -5.61
N TYR A 186 7.25 -1.85 -4.68
CA TYR A 186 8.61 -1.55 -4.22
C TYR A 186 9.70 -1.94 -5.24
N ALA A 187 9.43 -2.92 -6.11
CA ALA A 187 10.36 -3.37 -7.15
C ALA A 187 10.40 -2.43 -8.38
N LYS A 188 9.43 -1.53 -8.52
CA LYS A 188 9.33 -0.53 -9.61
C LYS A 188 9.85 0.82 -9.17
#